data_4350f0978e5242c0b4071981b674e674
#
_entry.id   4350f0978e5242c0b4071981b674e674
#
_cell.length_a   1.000
_cell.length_b   1.000
_cell.length_c   1.000
_cell.angle_alpha   90.00
_cell.angle_beta   90.00
_cell.angle_gamma   90.00
#
_symmetry.space_group_name_H-M   'P 1'
#
loop_
_entity.id
_entity.type
_entity.pdbx_description
1 polymer ?
#
loop_
_entity_poly.entity_id
_entity_poly.type
_entity_poly.pdbx_seq_one_letter_code
_entity_poly.pdbx_strand_id
1 'polypeptide(L)'
;MKVDDSKNKQNLQELIDTKDFVRHISVDCVIFGFHHDILKVLLLKYHDLDIWSLPGGFVFNDEDLRDAAVRVLYERTHLSDIFLEQFHTFGEKNRTENNVHQILLKNKNIEVPTDHWIFQRFITVGYCSLIDFTLVDTFPDAFNETCA
;
A
#
# COMPACT_ATOMS: atom_id res chain seq x y z
N MET A 1 17.78 12.63 7.92
CA MET A 1 18.60 11.66 7.17
C MET A 1 18.03 11.61 5.76
N LYS A 2 18.76 12.03 4.75
CA LYS A 2 18.28 11.93 3.36
C LYS A 2 18.24 10.44 3.01
N VAL A 3 17.02 9.91 2.86
CA VAL A 3 16.83 8.57 2.31
C VAL A 3 17.43 8.59 0.90
N ASP A 4 18.26 7.60 0.58
CA ASP A 4 18.96 7.51 -0.70
C ASP A 4 17.92 7.23 -1.82
N ASP A 5 17.53 8.29 -2.50
CA ASP A 5 16.49 8.30 -3.55
C ASP A 5 16.83 7.36 -4.73
N SER A 6 18.14 7.13 -4.97
CA SER A 6 18.61 6.25 -6.03
C SER A 6 18.33 4.77 -5.73
N LYS A 7 18.51 4.36 -4.47
CA LYS A 7 18.26 2.99 -4.01
C LYS A 7 16.78 2.64 -4.00
N ASN A 8 15.94 3.60 -3.62
CA ASN A 8 14.48 3.46 -3.65
C ASN A 8 13.93 3.37 -5.08
N LYS A 9 14.50 4.13 -6.01
CA LYS A 9 14.13 4.09 -7.41
C LYS A 9 14.46 2.74 -8.05
N GLN A 10 15.65 2.20 -7.76
CA GLN A 10 16.08 0.90 -8.26
C GLN A 10 15.20 -0.23 -7.70
N ASN A 11 14.90 -0.21 -6.41
CA ASN A 11 14.01 -1.19 -5.78
C ASN A 11 12.60 -1.16 -6.38
N LEU A 12 12.06 0.03 -6.68
CA LEU A 12 10.72 0.14 -7.27
C LEU A 12 10.71 -0.35 -8.73
N GLN A 13 11.77 -0.09 -9.50
CA GLN A 13 11.92 -0.58 -10.87
C GLN A 13 12.03 -2.11 -10.88
N GLU A 14 12.85 -2.70 -10.02
CA GLU A 14 12.96 -4.14 -9.86
C GLU A 14 11.61 -4.76 -9.47
N LEU A 15 10.87 -4.13 -8.57
CA LEU A 15 9.56 -4.57 -8.10
C LEU A 15 8.51 -4.54 -9.22
N ILE A 16 8.56 -3.56 -10.10
CA ILE A 16 7.67 -3.43 -11.27
C ILE A 16 7.99 -4.47 -12.34
N ASP A 17 9.27 -4.76 -12.54
CA ASP A 17 9.75 -5.65 -13.59
C ASP A 17 9.72 -7.14 -13.19
N THR A 18 9.52 -7.45 -11.90
CA THR A 18 9.49 -8.83 -11.43
C THR A 18 8.20 -9.55 -11.84
N LYS A 19 8.35 -10.84 -12.19
CA LYS A 19 7.22 -11.75 -12.48
C LYS A 19 6.66 -12.43 -11.23
N ASP A 20 7.10 -12.00 -10.04
CA ASP A 20 6.87 -12.73 -8.78
C ASP A 20 5.53 -12.39 -8.11
N PHE A 21 4.71 -11.57 -8.76
CA PHE A 21 3.40 -11.19 -8.25
C PHE A 21 2.26 -11.95 -8.92
N VAL A 22 1.25 -12.25 -8.14
CA VAL A 22 -0.07 -12.61 -8.65
C VAL A 22 -0.67 -11.38 -9.32
N ARG A 23 -0.73 -11.39 -10.64
CA ARG A 23 -1.17 -10.24 -11.42
C ARG A 23 -2.64 -9.93 -11.16
N HIS A 24 -2.95 -8.62 -11.13
CA HIS A 24 -4.31 -8.09 -11.02
C HIS A 24 -5.00 -8.36 -9.68
N ILE A 25 -4.24 -8.77 -8.66
CA ILE A 25 -4.71 -8.88 -7.28
C ILE A 25 -3.86 -7.99 -6.39
N SER A 26 -4.52 -7.24 -5.51
CA SER A 26 -3.88 -6.42 -4.47
C SER A 26 -4.59 -6.62 -3.14
N VAL A 27 -3.92 -6.23 -2.07
CA VAL A 27 -4.49 -6.16 -0.73
C VAL A 27 -4.44 -4.73 -0.22
N ASP A 28 -5.48 -4.30 0.48
CA ASP A 28 -5.53 -3.03 1.21
C ASP A 28 -5.90 -3.29 2.67
N CYS A 29 -5.23 -2.61 3.59
CA CYS A 29 -5.47 -2.74 5.02
C CYS A 29 -6.16 -1.48 5.56
N VAL A 30 -7.36 -1.65 6.12
CA VAL A 30 -8.12 -0.59 6.78
C VAL A 30 -7.91 -0.74 8.29
N ILE A 31 -7.04 0.07 8.86
CA ILE A 31 -6.73 0.04 10.28
C ILE A 31 -7.48 1.15 10.96
N PHE A 32 -8.51 0.77 11.70
CA PHE A 32 -9.25 1.68 12.58
C PHE A 32 -8.60 1.72 13.95
N GLY A 33 -8.71 2.85 14.62
CA GLY A 33 -8.26 2.98 15.99
C GLY A 33 -8.88 4.16 16.71
N PHE A 34 -8.84 4.10 18.03
CA PHE A 34 -9.27 5.20 18.88
C PHE A 34 -8.06 6.01 19.33
N HIS A 35 -8.21 7.32 19.30
CA HIS A 35 -7.30 8.26 19.91
C HIS A 35 -8.13 9.33 20.62
N HIS A 36 -8.06 9.40 21.95
CA HIS A 36 -8.88 10.29 22.76
C HIS A 36 -10.39 10.20 22.42
N ASP A 37 -10.94 8.99 22.43
CA ASP A 37 -12.35 8.68 22.14
C ASP A 37 -12.83 9.04 20.72
N ILE A 38 -11.92 9.39 19.82
CA ILE A 38 -12.22 9.66 18.41
C ILE A 38 -11.78 8.47 17.57
N LEU A 39 -12.72 7.92 16.80
CA LEU A 39 -12.41 6.87 15.81
C LEU A 39 -11.66 7.48 14.63
N LYS A 40 -10.53 6.89 14.31
CA LYS A 40 -9.65 7.28 13.20
C LYS A 40 -9.37 6.11 12.29
N VAL A 41 -8.91 6.40 11.09
CA VAL A 41 -8.37 5.41 10.14
C VAL A 41 -6.92 5.79 9.80
N LEU A 42 -6.06 4.77 9.72
CA LEU A 42 -4.67 4.96 9.34
C LEU A 42 -4.56 5.20 7.83
N LEU A 43 -3.98 6.32 7.45
CA LEU A 43 -3.69 6.68 6.07
C LEU A 43 -2.20 7.00 5.89
N LEU A 44 -1.71 6.77 4.70
CA LEU A 44 -0.37 7.11 4.24
C LEU A 44 -0.44 8.28 3.27
N LYS A 45 0.42 9.28 3.47
CA LYS A 45 0.57 10.40 2.54
C LYS A 45 1.82 10.19 1.70
N TYR A 46 1.69 10.25 0.38
CA TYR A 46 2.83 10.13 -0.52
C TYR A 46 3.70 11.40 -0.49
N HIS A 47 5.02 11.19 -0.56
CA HIS A 47 5.99 12.28 -0.65
C HIS A 47 5.68 13.22 -1.82
N ASP A 48 5.74 14.51 -1.54
CA ASP A 48 5.58 15.59 -2.53
C ASP A 48 4.24 15.60 -3.28
N LEU A 49 3.27 14.81 -2.83
CA LEU A 49 1.93 14.73 -3.42
C LEU A 49 0.86 14.89 -2.36
N ASP A 50 -0.22 15.56 -2.70
CA ASP A 50 -1.42 15.63 -1.84
C ASP A 50 -2.34 14.42 -2.10
N ILE A 51 -1.74 13.23 -2.01
CA ILE A 51 -2.43 11.95 -2.22
C ILE A 51 -2.31 11.12 -0.95
N TRP A 52 -3.46 10.66 -0.45
CA TRP A 52 -3.59 9.77 0.69
C TRP A 52 -4.07 8.40 0.23
N SER A 53 -3.56 7.36 0.85
CA SER A 53 -3.96 5.98 0.56
C SER A 53 -4.01 5.12 1.82
N LEU A 54 -4.73 4.01 1.72
CA LEU A 54 -4.60 2.93 2.69
C LEU A 54 -3.23 2.25 2.52
N PRO A 55 -2.69 1.62 3.59
CA PRO A 55 -1.60 0.67 3.44
C PRO A 55 -2.02 -0.46 2.51
N GLY A 56 -1.40 -0.54 1.33
CA GLY A 56 -1.76 -1.49 0.30
C GLY A 56 -0.56 -1.96 -0.52
N GLY A 57 -0.72 -3.08 -1.20
CA GLY A 57 0.33 -3.67 -2.01
C GLY A 57 -0.09 -4.91 -2.78
N PHE A 58 0.88 -5.52 -3.44
CA PHE A 58 0.69 -6.69 -4.29
C PHE A 58 0.92 -7.99 -3.51
N VAL A 59 0.42 -9.08 -4.06
CA VAL A 59 0.55 -10.43 -3.51
C VAL A 59 1.66 -11.16 -4.25
N PHE A 60 2.63 -11.74 -3.56
CA PHE A 60 3.66 -12.59 -4.17
C PHE A 60 3.08 -13.96 -4.55
N ASN A 61 3.71 -14.62 -5.52
CA ASN A 61 3.26 -15.93 -5.99
C ASN A 61 3.41 -17.05 -4.95
N ASP A 62 4.24 -16.84 -3.94
CA ASP A 62 4.61 -17.82 -2.91
C ASP A 62 4.04 -17.50 -1.52
N GLU A 63 3.07 -16.59 -1.44
CA GLU A 63 2.42 -16.24 -0.16
C GLU A 63 0.89 -16.33 -0.23
N ASP A 64 0.26 -16.58 0.91
CA ASP A 64 -1.18 -16.51 1.05
C ASP A 64 -1.66 -15.06 1.15
N LEU A 65 -2.93 -14.79 0.77
CA LEU A 65 -3.50 -13.42 0.80
C LEU A 65 -3.39 -12.75 2.17
N ARG A 66 -3.57 -13.52 3.25
CA ARG A 66 -3.45 -13.01 4.62
C ARG A 66 -2.01 -12.63 4.95
N ASP A 67 -1.05 -13.46 4.54
CA ASP A 67 0.37 -13.21 4.76
C ASP A 67 0.83 -11.98 3.97
N ALA A 68 0.34 -11.83 2.73
CA ALA A 68 0.52 -10.62 1.94
C ALA A 68 0.00 -9.37 2.67
N ALA A 69 -1.20 -9.42 3.25
CA ALA A 69 -1.77 -8.29 3.99
C ALA A 69 -0.93 -7.93 5.23
N VAL A 70 -0.47 -8.93 6.00
CA VAL A 70 0.41 -8.72 7.17
C VAL A 70 1.73 -8.11 6.74
N ARG A 71 2.38 -8.66 5.71
CA ARG A 71 3.64 -8.14 5.17
C ARG A 71 3.49 -6.70 4.68
N VAL A 72 2.47 -6.43 3.86
CA VAL A 72 2.21 -5.09 3.30
C VAL A 72 1.96 -4.08 4.42
N LEU A 73 1.16 -4.42 5.43
CA LEU A 73 0.92 -3.54 6.57
C LEU A 73 2.24 -3.21 7.28
N TYR A 74 3.05 -4.21 7.57
CA TYR A 74 4.35 -4.01 8.21
C TYR A 74 5.30 -3.17 7.37
N GLU A 75 5.45 -3.47 6.09
CA GLU A 75 6.34 -2.73 5.17
C GLU A 75 5.96 -1.25 5.08
N ARG A 76 4.67 -0.94 5.11
CA ARG A 76 4.15 0.42 4.95
C ARG A 76 4.13 1.24 6.24
N THR A 77 3.98 0.60 7.40
CA THR A 77 3.67 1.29 8.66
C THR A 77 4.52 0.84 9.84
N HIS A 78 5.26 -0.27 9.72
CA HIS A 78 5.96 -0.98 10.79
C HIS A 78 5.04 -1.50 11.91
N LEU A 79 3.74 -1.53 11.68
CA LEU A 79 2.82 -2.21 12.59
C LEU A 79 3.00 -3.73 12.48
N SER A 80 3.22 -4.39 13.61
CA SER A 80 3.30 -5.85 13.74
C SER A 80 2.26 -6.36 14.74
N ASP A 81 2.04 -7.68 14.72
CA ASP A 81 1.14 -8.37 15.64
C ASP A 81 -0.31 -7.86 15.62
N ILE A 82 -0.73 -7.34 14.47
CA ILE A 82 -2.09 -6.86 14.24
C ILE A 82 -2.93 -7.99 13.66
N PHE A 83 -4.04 -8.31 14.31
CA PHE A 83 -5.01 -9.26 13.76
C PHE A 83 -5.78 -8.62 12.61
N LEU A 84 -5.61 -9.17 11.41
CA LEU A 84 -6.30 -8.74 10.20
C LEU A 84 -7.41 -9.73 9.83
N GLU A 85 -8.60 -9.18 9.56
CA GLU A 85 -9.75 -9.93 9.09
C GLU A 85 -10.15 -9.46 7.69
N GLN A 86 -10.33 -10.40 6.76
CA GLN A 86 -10.85 -10.07 5.44
C GLN A 86 -12.32 -9.67 5.56
N PHE A 87 -12.68 -8.49 5.03
CA PHE A 87 -14.04 -7.99 5.14
C PHE A 87 -14.75 -7.82 3.80
N HIS A 88 -14.02 -7.54 2.71
CA HIS A 88 -14.63 -7.30 1.41
C HIS A 88 -13.64 -7.54 0.26
N THR A 89 -14.19 -7.87 -0.92
CA THR A 89 -13.42 -7.92 -2.18
C THR A 89 -13.98 -6.88 -3.14
N PHE A 90 -13.15 -5.92 -3.52
CA PHE A 90 -13.48 -4.81 -4.41
C PHE A 90 -13.15 -5.17 -5.85
N GLY A 91 -14.16 -5.39 -6.66
CA GLY A 91 -13.97 -5.85 -8.05
C GLY A 91 -14.71 -5.04 -9.10
N GLU A 92 -15.16 -3.82 -8.80
CA GLU A 92 -15.91 -2.98 -9.72
C GLU A 92 -15.07 -2.63 -10.96
N LYS A 93 -15.72 -2.64 -12.13
CA LYS A 93 -15.05 -2.48 -13.43
C LYS A 93 -14.27 -1.15 -13.55
N ASN A 94 -14.80 -0.07 -13.03
CA ASN A 94 -14.26 1.28 -13.22
C ASN A 94 -13.49 1.81 -12.00
N ARG A 95 -13.16 0.93 -11.06
CA ARG A 95 -12.52 1.31 -9.78
C ARG A 95 -11.14 1.95 -9.94
N THR A 96 -10.39 1.60 -10.98
CA THR A 96 -9.00 2.03 -11.21
C THR A 96 -8.85 3.12 -12.28
N GLU A 97 -9.91 3.86 -12.59
CA GLU A 97 -9.87 4.90 -13.65
C GLU A 97 -8.94 6.09 -13.34
N ASN A 98 -8.58 6.32 -12.10
CA ASN A 98 -7.80 7.49 -11.67
C ASN A 98 -6.29 7.28 -11.69
N ASN A 99 -5.73 6.47 -12.53
CA ASN A 99 -4.28 6.35 -12.85
C ASN A 99 -3.28 6.87 -11.78
N VAL A 100 -3.60 6.69 -10.49
CA VAL A 100 -2.76 7.17 -9.37
C VAL A 100 -1.35 6.59 -9.48
N HIS A 101 -1.24 5.33 -9.90
CA HIS A 101 0.06 4.69 -10.12
C HIS A 101 0.90 5.42 -11.18
N GLN A 102 0.27 5.95 -12.26
CA GLN A 102 1.00 6.74 -13.27
C GLN A 102 1.55 8.03 -12.67
N ILE A 103 0.76 8.72 -11.83
CA ILE A 103 1.18 9.95 -11.18
C ILE A 103 2.36 9.66 -10.23
N LEU A 104 2.27 8.61 -9.43
CA LEU A 104 3.32 8.21 -8.50
C LEU A 104 4.63 7.84 -9.20
N LEU A 105 4.55 7.07 -10.28
CA LEU A 105 5.72 6.66 -11.06
C LEU A 105 6.37 7.86 -11.77
N LYS A 106 5.57 8.74 -12.37
CA LYS A 106 6.08 9.98 -12.98
C LYS A 106 6.78 10.87 -11.97
N ASN A 107 6.22 11.02 -10.77
CA ASN A 107 6.82 11.82 -9.70
C ASN A 107 8.20 11.28 -9.28
N LYS A 108 8.39 9.97 -9.39
CA LYS A 108 9.68 9.32 -9.10
C LYS A 108 10.60 9.19 -10.34
N ASN A 109 10.23 9.80 -11.47
CA ASN A 109 10.95 9.70 -12.75
C ASN A 109 11.18 8.24 -13.19
N ILE A 110 10.16 7.39 -13.00
CA ILE A 110 10.14 6.01 -13.45
C ILE A 110 9.22 5.92 -14.67
N GLU A 111 9.81 5.57 -15.81
CA GLU A 111 9.08 5.36 -17.06
C GLU A 111 8.64 3.90 -17.16
N VAL A 112 7.35 3.69 -17.34
CA VAL A 112 6.74 2.39 -17.52
C VAL A 112 5.83 2.46 -18.74
N PRO A 113 5.87 1.48 -19.66
CA PRO A 113 4.97 1.43 -20.82
C PRO A 113 3.49 1.55 -20.40
N THR A 114 2.68 2.22 -21.20
CA THR A 114 1.27 2.48 -20.89
C THR A 114 0.40 1.23 -20.84
N ASP A 115 0.84 0.15 -21.48
CA ASP A 115 0.22 -1.17 -21.47
C ASP A 115 0.71 -2.09 -20.34
N HIS A 116 1.57 -1.58 -19.47
CA HIS A 116 2.11 -2.36 -18.36
C HIS A 116 1.01 -2.81 -17.40
N TRP A 117 1.18 -4.02 -16.83
CA TRP A 117 0.18 -4.65 -15.96
C TRP A 117 -0.22 -3.80 -14.74
N ILE A 118 0.67 -2.98 -14.21
CA ILE A 118 0.44 -2.11 -13.05
C ILE A 118 -0.66 -1.06 -13.31
N PHE A 119 -0.93 -0.73 -14.57
CA PHE A 119 -1.97 0.22 -14.96
C PHE A 119 -3.30 -0.45 -15.33
N GLN A 120 -3.32 -1.77 -15.30
CA GLN A 120 -4.52 -2.53 -15.63
C GLN A 120 -5.45 -2.63 -14.42
N ARG A 121 -6.63 -3.18 -14.63
CA ARG A 121 -7.63 -3.36 -13.58
C ARG A 121 -7.14 -4.35 -12.51
N PHE A 122 -7.31 -3.97 -11.25
CA PHE A 122 -7.07 -4.84 -10.10
C PHE A 122 -8.36 -5.20 -9.37
N ILE A 123 -8.39 -6.41 -8.84
CA ILE A 123 -9.30 -6.82 -7.78
C ILE A 123 -8.55 -6.68 -6.47
N THR A 124 -9.11 -5.93 -5.53
CA THR A 124 -8.48 -5.69 -4.24
C THR A 124 -9.21 -6.43 -3.13
N VAL A 125 -8.46 -7.18 -2.34
CA VAL A 125 -8.99 -7.85 -1.14
C VAL A 125 -8.73 -6.94 0.05
N GLY A 126 -9.81 -6.50 0.70
CA GLY A 126 -9.77 -5.61 1.87
C GLY A 126 -9.66 -6.40 3.17
N TYR A 127 -8.67 -6.04 3.97
CA TYR A 127 -8.49 -6.52 5.34
C TYR A 127 -8.70 -5.37 6.32
N CYS A 128 -9.27 -5.64 7.48
CA CYS A 128 -9.46 -4.62 8.51
C CYS A 128 -9.00 -5.08 9.89
N SER A 129 -8.71 -4.11 10.72
CA SER A 129 -8.45 -4.28 12.14
C SER A 129 -8.90 -3.07 12.93
N LEU A 130 -9.19 -3.27 14.21
CA LEU A 130 -9.42 -2.21 15.18
C LEU A 130 -8.35 -2.29 16.25
N ILE A 131 -7.59 -1.23 16.42
CA ILE A 131 -6.48 -1.16 17.38
C ILE A 131 -6.60 0.08 18.28
N ASP A 132 -5.83 0.11 19.35
CA ASP A 132 -5.65 1.30 20.17
C ASP A 132 -4.40 2.06 19.68
N PHE A 133 -4.60 3.20 19.03
CA PHE A 133 -3.49 4.01 18.51
C PHE A 133 -2.60 4.63 19.59
N THR A 134 -3.03 4.61 20.86
CA THR A 134 -2.19 5.07 21.96
C THR A 134 -1.10 4.07 22.36
N LEU A 135 -1.27 2.80 21.93
CA LEU A 135 -0.39 1.68 22.28
C LEU A 135 0.59 1.30 21.16
N VAL A 136 0.49 1.96 20.00
CA VAL A 136 1.30 1.62 18.82
C VAL A 136 1.95 2.87 18.23
N ASP A 137 3.19 2.69 17.77
CA ASP A 137 3.90 3.67 16.98
C ASP A 137 3.89 3.24 15.52
N THR A 138 3.56 4.18 14.64
CA THR A 138 3.59 3.96 13.19
C THR A 138 4.69 4.79 12.55
N PHE A 139 5.42 4.18 11.64
CA PHE A 139 6.47 4.85 10.88
C PHE A 139 6.18 4.70 9.39
N PRO A 140 6.21 5.79 8.61
CA PRO A 140 6.04 5.71 7.17
C PRO A 140 7.23 5.00 6.53
N ASP A 141 6.98 4.32 5.42
CA ASP A 141 8.04 3.75 4.59
C ASP A 141 8.75 4.84 3.75
N ALA A 142 9.69 4.41 2.91
CA ALA A 142 10.45 5.31 2.04
C ALA A 142 9.61 6.01 0.95
N PHE A 143 8.38 5.57 0.70
CA PHE A 143 7.49 6.15 -0.30
C PHE A 143 6.48 7.12 0.29
N ASN A 144 6.28 7.08 1.60
CA ASN A 144 5.26 7.85 2.29
C ASN A 144 5.90 8.86 3.24
N GLU A 145 5.28 10.01 3.35
CA GLU A 145 5.75 11.12 4.18
C GLU A 145 5.28 10.97 5.62
N THR A 146 4.09 10.42 5.83
CA THR A 146 3.47 10.35 7.15
C THR A 146 2.39 9.28 7.22
N CYS A 147 2.18 8.76 8.42
CA CYS A 147 1.02 7.98 8.81
C CYS A 147 0.08 8.86 9.64
N ALA A 148 -1.15 8.96 9.24
CA ALA A 148 -2.12 9.82 9.91
C ALA A 148 -3.43 9.09 10.24
#